data_17db0bd118ee15d4beea6399269ddee1
#
_entry.id   17db0bd118ee15d4beea6399269ddee1
#
_cell.length_a   1.000
_cell.length_b   1.000
_cell.length_c   1.000
_cell.angle_alpha   90.00
_cell.angle_beta   90.00
_cell.angle_gamma   90.00
#
_symmetry.space_group_name_H-M   'P 1'
#
loop_
_entity.id
_entity.type
_entity.pdbx_description
1 polymer ?
#
loop_
_entity_poly.entity_id
_entity_poly.type
_entity_poly.pdbx_seq_one_letter_code
_entity_poly.pdbx_strand_id
1 'polypeptide(L)'
;MLLGLGIPSENEGHAVSHSDVTVLDISVGRSFNAKDVSDMIGRTVAETGKPPRYALSDGGTNLVKGVGESGLRHHRDIGHMLATHLKKVYGGEPDFKELAAMVGRTKHWTLDGDLAPLKAPNQRAIARYMNVYDWIEWSGKVLEVHHRLTEKERFHLGFVQRHASLVEELSGVCRMLKSIMQIVKAGGLSFKTARECKRVMAKELRTNGVRRVVELTDRVTRYIDRECRLLESDKASHNISSDIIESVFGLYKGRRSANKMHGITSLALTIPLFPYKSDRQAWNHISLRHLYSNTTINDVRAWKKDNIPASPYSIRQEKLAS
;
A
#
# COMPACT_ATOMS: atom_id res chain seq x y z
N MET A 1 3.00 1.40 14.91
CA MET A 1 3.64 0.08 14.81
C MET A 1 4.57 0.10 13.61
N LEU A 2 5.80 -0.34 13.79
CA LEU A 2 6.81 -0.54 12.76
C LEU A 2 6.99 -2.05 12.60
N LEU A 3 7.07 -2.55 11.38
CA LEU A 3 7.16 -3.98 11.07
C LEU A 3 8.25 -4.18 10.02
N GLY A 4 9.21 -5.04 10.31
CA GLY A 4 10.22 -5.53 9.39
C GLY A 4 9.85 -6.92 8.86
N LEU A 5 9.74 -7.07 7.53
CA LEU A 5 9.60 -8.36 6.86
C LEU A 5 10.86 -8.65 6.06
N GLY A 6 11.36 -9.88 6.14
CA GLY A 6 12.43 -10.40 5.31
C GLY A 6 11.89 -11.26 4.17
N ILE A 7 12.48 -11.12 3.01
CA ILE A 7 12.26 -11.97 1.84
C ILE A 7 13.60 -12.63 1.52
N PRO A 8 13.70 -13.98 1.50
CA PRO A 8 14.90 -14.68 1.07
C PRO A 8 15.28 -14.33 -0.38
N SER A 9 16.56 -14.32 -0.69
CA SER A 9 17.05 -13.91 -2.03
C SER A 9 16.62 -14.86 -3.14
N GLU A 10 16.35 -16.13 -2.84
CA GLU A 10 15.78 -17.10 -3.79
C GLU A 10 14.34 -16.74 -4.23
N ASN A 11 13.65 -15.91 -3.45
CA ASN A 11 12.29 -15.45 -3.74
C ASN A 11 12.25 -14.07 -4.42
N GLU A 12 13.38 -13.61 -4.96
CA GLU A 12 13.43 -12.40 -5.77
C GLU A 12 13.01 -12.65 -7.23
N GLY A 13 12.42 -11.62 -7.83
CA GLY A 13 12.04 -11.68 -9.26
C GLY A 13 10.76 -12.45 -9.57
N HIS A 14 9.96 -12.77 -8.55
CA HIS A 14 8.61 -13.31 -8.72
C HIS A 14 7.62 -12.66 -7.75
N ALA A 15 6.32 -12.97 -7.93
CA ALA A 15 5.28 -12.45 -7.05
C ALA A 15 5.46 -12.99 -5.61
N VAL A 16 5.48 -12.10 -4.63
CA VAL A 16 5.67 -12.46 -3.22
C VAL A 16 4.35 -12.83 -2.58
N SER A 17 4.33 -13.98 -1.91
CA SER A 17 3.21 -14.48 -1.10
C SER A 17 3.54 -14.45 0.40
N HIS A 18 2.58 -14.81 1.26
CA HIS A 18 2.83 -14.89 2.69
C HIS A 18 3.86 -15.97 3.07
N SER A 19 3.95 -17.06 2.31
CA SER A 19 4.94 -18.12 2.53
C SER A 19 6.38 -17.70 2.21
N ASP A 20 6.55 -16.63 1.46
CA ASP A 20 7.86 -16.12 1.03
C ASP A 20 8.46 -15.10 2.00
N VAL A 21 7.77 -14.80 3.10
CA VAL A 21 8.20 -13.76 4.03
C VAL A 21 8.33 -14.27 5.46
N THR A 22 9.29 -13.70 6.18
CA THR A 22 9.46 -13.89 7.62
C THR A 22 9.35 -12.54 8.32
N VAL A 23 8.66 -12.50 9.47
CA VAL A 23 8.67 -11.31 10.33
C VAL A 23 10.00 -11.27 11.05
N LEU A 24 10.79 -10.24 10.79
CA LEU A 24 12.13 -10.06 11.35
C LEU A 24 12.10 -9.26 12.66
N ASP A 25 11.33 -8.19 12.70
CA ASP A 25 11.18 -7.34 13.89
C ASP A 25 9.81 -6.67 13.91
N ILE A 26 9.31 -6.39 15.11
CA ILE A 26 8.09 -5.63 15.33
C ILE A 26 8.30 -4.65 16.49
N SER A 27 8.09 -3.38 16.22
CA SER A 27 8.10 -2.33 17.24
C SER A 27 6.73 -1.67 17.38
N VAL A 28 6.32 -1.43 18.61
CA VAL A 28 5.04 -0.80 18.94
C VAL A 28 5.32 0.50 19.67
N GLY A 29 4.65 1.58 19.23
CA GLY A 29 4.85 2.90 19.82
C GLY A 29 3.79 3.90 19.31
N ARG A 30 3.77 5.10 19.89
CA ARG A 30 2.89 6.19 19.45
C ARG A 30 3.33 6.79 18.11
N SER A 31 4.63 6.92 17.93
CA SER A 31 5.28 7.41 16.71
C SER A 31 6.65 6.77 16.57
N PHE A 32 7.22 6.84 15.38
CA PHE A 32 8.57 6.37 15.08
C PHE A 32 9.31 7.45 14.31
N ASN A 33 10.53 7.72 14.71
CA ASN A 33 11.46 8.62 14.03
C ASN A 33 12.46 7.82 13.18
N ALA A 34 13.40 8.50 12.53
CA ALA A 34 14.42 7.87 11.70
C ALA A 34 15.35 6.94 12.48
N LYS A 35 15.71 7.34 13.71
CA LYS A 35 16.56 6.52 14.59
C LYS A 35 15.89 5.20 14.95
N ASP A 36 14.58 5.21 15.26
CA ASP A 36 13.85 3.98 15.58
C ASP A 36 13.88 2.99 14.39
N VAL A 37 13.84 3.49 13.17
CA VAL A 37 13.94 2.67 11.94
C VAL A 37 15.35 2.12 11.78
N SER A 38 16.37 2.94 11.96
CA SER A 38 17.77 2.52 11.89
C SER A 38 18.10 1.49 12.98
N ASP A 39 17.64 1.71 14.21
CA ASP A 39 17.81 0.79 15.34
C ASP A 39 17.12 -0.56 15.07
N MET A 40 15.91 -0.58 14.46
CA MET A 40 15.24 -1.81 14.04
C MET A 40 16.08 -2.58 13.02
N ILE A 41 16.63 -1.90 12.01
CA ILE A 41 17.51 -2.53 11.02
C ILE A 41 18.76 -3.10 11.70
N GLY A 42 19.36 -2.36 12.63
CA GLY A 42 20.52 -2.81 13.41
C GLY A 42 20.24 -4.08 14.22
N ARG A 43 19.08 -4.16 14.90
CA ARG A 43 18.66 -5.37 15.61
C ARG A 43 18.48 -6.54 14.65
N THR A 44 17.80 -6.32 13.51
CA THR A 44 17.60 -7.35 12.48
C THR A 44 18.94 -7.91 11.98
N VAL A 45 19.95 -7.04 11.73
CA VAL A 45 21.29 -7.48 11.30
C VAL A 45 21.99 -8.27 12.40
N ALA A 46 21.87 -7.82 13.66
CA ALA A 46 22.46 -8.52 14.80
C ALA A 46 21.87 -9.93 15.00
N GLU A 47 20.55 -10.08 14.84
CA GLU A 47 19.86 -11.35 15.02
C GLU A 47 20.07 -12.32 13.85
N THR A 48 20.08 -11.81 12.61
CA THR A 48 20.24 -12.65 11.41
C THR A 48 21.70 -12.91 11.06
N GLY A 49 22.64 -12.14 11.61
CA GLY A 49 24.07 -12.21 11.29
C GLY A 49 24.42 -11.73 9.87
N LYS A 50 23.46 -11.20 9.11
CA LYS A 50 23.66 -10.77 7.72
C LYS A 50 22.91 -9.46 7.44
N PRO A 51 23.57 -8.47 6.79
CA PRO A 51 22.88 -7.26 6.35
C PRO A 51 21.93 -7.58 5.18
N PRO A 52 20.75 -6.93 5.11
CA PRO A 52 19.89 -6.99 3.95
C PRO A 52 20.60 -6.43 2.72
N ARG A 53 20.29 -6.96 1.53
CA ARG A 53 20.82 -6.43 0.26
C ARG A 53 20.25 -5.05 -0.06
N TYR A 54 19.00 -4.84 0.27
CA TYR A 54 18.28 -3.57 0.17
C TYR A 54 17.10 -3.54 1.14
N ALA A 55 16.56 -2.35 1.36
CA ALA A 55 15.30 -2.13 2.07
C ALA A 55 14.25 -1.56 1.11
N LEU A 56 13.00 -1.90 1.36
CA LEU A 56 11.82 -1.40 0.63
C LEU A 56 10.85 -0.74 1.61
N SER A 57 10.37 0.46 1.29
CA SER A 57 9.30 1.12 2.06
C SER A 57 8.42 2.03 1.21
N ASP A 58 7.32 2.53 1.79
CA ASP A 58 6.39 3.47 1.15
C ASP A 58 6.98 4.87 0.87
N GLY A 59 8.23 5.11 1.30
CA GLY A 59 8.91 6.38 1.10
C GLY A 59 8.52 7.46 2.11
N GLY A 60 7.91 7.11 3.24
CA GLY A 60 7.71 8.01 4.37
C GLY A 60 9.03 8.63 4.83
N THR A 61 9.03 9.93 5.19
CA THR A 61 10.26 10.70 5.47
C THR A 61 11.16 10.03 6.51
N ASN A 62 10.57 9.51 7.59
CA ASN A 62 11.31 8.84 8.67
C ASN A 62 11.90 7.50 8.21
N LEU A 63 11.19 6.76 7.35
CA LEU A 63 11.68 5.50 6.76
C LEU A 63 12.84 5.77 5.80
N VAL A 64 12.69 6.78 4.92
CA VAL A 64 13.77 7.16 3.98
C VAL A 64 15.03 7.56 4.73
N LYS A 65 14.89 8.38 5.78
CA LYS A 65 16.03 8.84 6.58
C LYS A 65 16.67 7.69 7.38
N GLY A 66 15.86 6.87 8.06
CA GLY A 66 16.37 5.79 8.89
C GLY A 66 17.04 4.66 8.09
N VAL A 67 16.51 4.30 6.92
CA VAL A 67 17.17 3.37 6.00
C VAL A 67 18.48 3.97 5.47
N GLY A 68 18.49 5.27 5.15
CA GLY A 68 19.71 5.98 4.72
C GLY A 68 20.79 5.98 5.80
N GLU A 69 20.43 6.20 7.07
CA GLU A 69 21.33 6.13 8.22
C GLU A 69 21.94 4.73 8.43
N SER A 70 21.23 3.68 7.99
CA SER A 70 21.73 2.29 8.04
C SER A 70 22.65 1.93 6.86
N GLY A 71 22.88 2.83 5.91
CA GLY A 71 23.74 2.61 4.73
C GLY A 71 23.18 1.62 3.70
N LEU A 72 21.92 1.21 3.82
CA LEU A 72 21.27 0.28 2.90
C LEU A 72 20.80 0.97 1.63
N ARG A 73 20.82 0.24 0.51
CA ARG A 73 20.07 0.64 -0.69
C ARG A 73 18.60 0.68 -0.37
N HIS A 74 17.93 1.75 -0.80
CA HIS A 74 16.53 1.96 -0.43
C HIS A 74 15.64 2.11 -1.65
N HIS A 75 14.86 1.08 -1.94
CA HIS A 75 13.77 1.12 -2.92
C HIS A 75 12.51 1.75 -2.31
N ARG A 76 11.80 2.50 -3.15
CA ARG A 76 10.48 3.01 -2.80
C ARG A 76 9.40 2.16 -3.43
N ASP A 77 8.36 1.88 -2.64
CA ASP A 77 7.22 1.08 -3.09
C ASP A 77 6.59 1.62 -4.37
N ILE A 78 6.41 0.74 -5.36
CA ILE A 78 5.87 1.12 -6.67
C ILE A 78 4.44 1.62 -6.58
N GLY A 79 3.58 0.96 -5.81
CA GLY A 79 2.17 1.34 -5.67
C GLY A 79 2.01 2.75 -5.09
N HIS A 80 2.73 3.04 -4.00
CA HIS A 80 2.75 4.35 -3.37
C HIS A 80 3.34 5.43 -4.28
N MET A 81 4.39 5.09 -5.05
CA MET A 81 5.00 6.06 -5.96
C MET A 81 4.12 6.37 -7.17
N LEU A 82 3.46 5.37 -7.77
CA LEU A 82 2.51 5.61 -8.84
C LEU A 82 1.32 6.47 -8.36
N ALA A 83 0.76 6.16 -7.19
CA ALA A 83 -0.30 6.96 -6.57
C ALA A 83 0.15 8.40 -6.28
N THR A 84 1.39 8.58 -5.81
CA THR A 84 1.97 9.91 -5.55
C THR A 84 2.15 10.71 -6.84
N HIS A 85 2.61 10.09 -7.93
CA HIS A 85 2.75 10.77 -9.22
C HIS A 85 1.40 11.13 -9.82
N LEU A 86 0.41 10.22 -9.74
CA LEU A 86 -0.96 10.50 -10.15
C LEU A 86 -1.53 11.71 -9.38
N LYS A 87 -1.34 11.74 -8.06
CA LYS A 87 -1.74 12.87 -7.21
C LYS A 87 -1.08 14.19 -7.63
N LYS A 88 0.21 14.16 -7.93
CA LYS A 88 0.96 15.37 -8.33
C LYS A 88 0.46 15.96 -9.65
N VAL A 89 0.03 15.11 -10.59
CA VAL A 89 -0.42 15.53 -11.92
C VAL A 89 -1.89 15.93 -11.90
N TYR A 90 -2.76 15.12 -11.29
CA TYR A 90 -4.21 15.33 -11.36
C TYR A 90 -4.82 16.00 -10.13
N GLY A 91 -4.19 15.89 -8.97
CA GLY A 91 -4.78 16.33 -7.71
C GLY A 91 -4.97 17.84 -7.56
N GLY A 92 -4.29 18.63 -8.38
CA GLY A 92 -4.44 20.10 -8.49
C GLY A 92 -5.55 20.52 -9.48
N GLU A 93 -5.87 19.68 -10.46
CA GLU A 93 -6.71 20.00 -11.60
C GLU A 93 -8.18 20.21 -11.19
N PRO A 94 -8.84 21.30 -11.64
CA PRO A 94 -10.21 21.62 -11.21
C PRO A 94 -11.23 20.55 -11.64
N ASP A 95 -11.13 20.04 -12.87
CA ASP A 95 -12.02 19.01 -13.43
C ASP A 95 -11.91 17.68 -12.64
N PHE A 96 -10.70 17.29 -12.25
CA PHE A 96 -10.47 16.11 -11.41
C PHE A 96 -11.06 16.30 -10.00
N LYS A 97 -10.88 17.48 -9.40
CA LYS A 97 -11.43 17.78 -8.07
C LYS A 97 -12.96 17.75 -8.08
N GLU A 98 -13.57 18.34 -9.11
CA GLU A 98 -15.03 18.35 -9.27
C GLU A 98 -15.55 16.92 -9.44
N LEU A 99 -15.02 16.14 -10.38
CA LEU A 99 -15.40 14.75 -10.58
C LEU A 99 -15.25 13.94 -9.28
N ALA A 100 -14.12 14.02 -8.61
CA ALA A 100 -13.86 13.30 -7.37
C ALA A 100 -14.83 13.69 -6.24
N ALA A 101 -15.19 14.99 -6.14
CA ALA A 101 -16.18 15.47 -5.17
C ALA A 101 -17.57 14.92 -5.46
N MET A 102 -18.00 14.92 -6.72
CA MET A 102 -19.31 14.40 -7.14
C MET A 102 -19.41 12.89 -6.94
N VAL A 103 -18.37 12.13 -7.32
CA VAL A 103 -18.26 10.69 -7.02
C VAL A 103 -18.39 10.45 -5.52
N GLY A 104 -17.70 11.23 -4.69
CA GLY A 104 -17.78 11.12 -3.23
C GLY A 104 -19.17 11.39 -2.65
N ARG A 105 -19.99 12.21 -3.29
CA ARG A 105 -21.37 12.50 -2.86
C ARG A 105 -22.31 11.31 -3.04
N THR A 106 -22.03 10.40 -3.96
CA THR A 106 -22.86 9.21 -4.19
C THR A 106 -22.96 8.30 -2.95
N LYS A 107 -22.05 8.42 -2.00
CA LYS A 107 -22.12 7.68 -0.72
C LYS A 107 -23.43 7.93 0.04
N HIS A 108 -24.05 9.09 -0.16
CA HIS A 108 -25.31 9.44 0.50
C HIS A 108 -26.52 8.75 -0.15
N TRP A 109 -26.38 8.17 -1.34
CA TRP A 109 -27.45 7.44 -2.03
C TRP A 109 -27.81 6.10 -1.38
N THR A 110 -27.08 5.69 -0.36
CA THR A 110 -27.44 4.48 0.43
C THR A 110 -28.81 4.56 1.08
N LEU A 111 -29.34 5.79 1.27
CA LEU A 111 -30.66 6.05 1.84
C LEU A 111 -31.76 6.20 0.74
N ASP A 112 -31.39 6.29 -0.52
CA ASP A 112 -32.29 6.36 -1.68
C ASP A 112 -32.35 4.99 -2.33
N GLY A 113 -33.49 4.28 -2.19
CA GLY A 113 -33.66 2.90 -2.66
C GLY A 113 -33.38 2.72 -4.14
N ASP A 114 -33.70 3.69 -4.98
CA ASP A 114 -33.53 3.63 -6.44
C ASP A 114 -32.06 3.87 -6.85
N LEU A 115 -31.38 4.78 -6.16
CA LEU A 115 -30.02 5.18 -6.50
C LEU A 115 -28.94 4.37 -5.78
N ALA A 116 -29.29 3.66 -4.71
CA ALA A 116 -28.33 2.90 -3.91
C ALA A 116 -27.48 1.90 -4.73
N PRO A 117 -28.04 1.14 -5.70
CA PRO A 117 -27.26 0.23 -6.54
C PRO A 117 -26.26 0.95 -7.48
N LEU A 118 -26.51 2.21 -7.80
CA LEU A 118 -25.73 3.01 -8.74
C LEU A 118 -24.60 3.82 -8.06
N LYS A 119 -24.51 3.78 -6.73
CA LYS A 119 -23.49 4.54 -6.02
C LYS A 119 -22.07 4.09 -6.39
N ALA A 120 -21.16 5.04 -6.45
CA ALA A 120 -19.76 4.77 -6.70
C ALA A 120 -19.10 3.94 -5.57
N PRO A 121 -18.01 3.22 -5.88
CA PRO A 121 -17.14 2.59 -4.88
C PRO A 121 -16.67 3.58 -3.83
N ASN A 122 -16.41 3.09 -2.61
CA ASN A 122 -16.05 3.95 -1.49
C ASN A 122 -14.67 4.59 -1.69
N GLN A 123 -14.61 5.92 -1.63
CA GLN A 123 -13.38 6.69 -1.65
C GLN A 123 -12.84 6.83 -0.22
N ARG A 124 -11.87 6.01 0.18
CA ARG A 124 -11.18 6.21 1.45
C ARG A 124 -10.27 7.43 1.36
N ALA A 125 -10.43 8.40 2.26
CA ALA A 125 -9.70 9.67 2.23
C ALA A 125 -8.16 9.51 2.20
N ILE A 126 -7.63 8.53 2.95
CA ILE A 126 -6.19 8.27 3.06
C ILE A 126 -5.64 7.58 1.79
N ALA A 127 -6.46 6.77 1.12
CA ALA A 127 -6.07 5.99 -0.05
C ALA A 127 -6.70 6.51 -1.36
N ARG A 128 -7.15 7.77 -1.40
CA ARG A 128 -7.90 8.34 -2.54
C ARG A 128 -7.25 8.06 -3.89
N TYR A 129 -5.92 8.22 -3.99
CA TYR A 129 -5.20 8.04 -5.24
C TYR A 129 -4.84 6.57 -5.53
N MET A 130 -4.85 5.70 -4.54
CA MET A 130 -4.75 4.25 -4.73
C MET A 130 -6.08 3.64 -5.16
N ASN A 131 -7.22 4.25 -4.76
CA ASN A 131 -8.57 3.79 -5.11
C ASN A 131 -9.15 4.50 -6.35
N VAL A 132 -8.37 5.34 -7.02
CA VAL A 132 -8.81 6.05 -8.24
C VAL A 132 -9.26 5.07 -9.32
N TYR A 133 -8.63 3.92 -9.41
CA TYR A 133 -8.95 2.88 -10.38
C TYR A 133 -10.42 2.42 -10.30
N ASP A 134 -10.92 2.16 -9.09
CA ASP A 134 -12.24 1.60 -8.88
C ASP A 134 -13.35 2.58 -9.30
N TRP A 135 -13.22 3.86 -8.91
CA TRP A 135 -14.25 4.83 -9.24
C TRP A 135 -14.11 5.39 -10.66
N ILE A 136 -12.94 5.35 -11.29
CA ILE A 136 -12.79 5.62 -12.73
C ILE A 136 -13.39 4.47 -13.55
N GLU A 137 -13.16 3.22 -13.18
CA GLU A 137 -13.80 2.07 -13.82
C GLU A 137 -15.34 2.15 -13.69
N TRP A 138 -15.84 2.49 -12.51
CA TRP A 138 -17.24 2.75 -12.28
C TRP A 138 -17.77 3.90 -13.18
N SER A 139 -17.03 5.01 -13.28
CA SER A 139 -17.41 6.12 -14.14
C SER A 139 -17.47 5.71 -15.61
N GLY A 140 -16.52 4.90 -16.07
CA GLY A 140 -16.55 4.34 -17.43
C GLY A 140 -17.79 3.49 -17.69
N LYS A 141 -18.16 2.61 -16.75
CA LYS A 141 -19.37 1.81 -16.82
C LYS A 141 -20.65 2.68 -16.88
N VAL A 142 -20.67 3.77 -16.09
CA VAL A 142 -21.79 4.73 -16.14
C VAL A 142 -21.91 5.36 -17.54
N LEU A 143 -20.80 5.73 -18.18
CA LEU A 143 -20.82 6.27 -19.55
C LEU A 143 -21.35 5.24 -20.56
N GLU A 144 -20.92 3.99 -20.47
CA GLU A 144 -21.37 2.90 -21.36
C GLU A 144 -22.87 2.67 -21.29
N VAL A 145 -23.47 2.70 -20.08
CA VAL A 145 -24.88 2.40 -19.86
C VAL A 145 -25.77 3.64 -19.83
N HIS A 146 -25.22 4.85 -19.98
CA HIS A 146 -25.91 6.11 -19.78
C HIS A 146 -27.22 6.21 -20.63
N HIS A 147 -27.24 5.65 -21.85
CA HIS A 147 -28.38 5.63 -22.72
C HIS A 147 -29.55 4.74 -22.25
N ARG A 148 -29.29 3.81 -21.32
CA ARG A 148 -30.28 2.89 -20.72
C ARG A 148 -30.84 3.38 -19.40
N LEU A 149 -30.24 4.42 -18.81
CA LEU A 149 -30.67 4.95 -17.53
C LEU A 149 -32.01 5.68 -17.65
N THR A 150 -32.80 5.62 -16.59
CA THR A 150 -34.02 6.42 -16.44
C THR A 150 -33.69 7.92 -16.39
N GLU A 151 -34.69 8.78 -16.56
CA GLU A 151 -34.48 10.22 -16.48
C GLU A 151 -33.93 10.67 -15.11
N LYS A 152 -34.47 10.11 -14.02
CA LYS A 152 -34.00 10.35 -12.65
C LYS A 152 -32.53 9.96 -12.51
N GLU A 153 -32.15 8.77 -12.94
CA GLU A 153 -30.78 8.27 -12.87
C GLU A 153 -29.82 9.12 -13.70
N ARG A 154 -30.20 9.49 -14.92
CA ARG A 154 -29.40 10.38 -15.78
C ARG A 154 -29.23 11.75 -15.18
N PHE A 155 -30.25 12.31 -14.52
CA PHE A 155 -30.12 13.58 -13.80
C PHE A 155 -29.03 13.49 -12.71
N HIS A 156 -29.04 12.43 -11.89
CA HIS A 156 -28.07 12.25 -10.82
C HIS A 156 -26.67 11.87 -11.32
N LEU A 157 -26.55 11.11 -12.42
CA LEU A 157 -25.29 10.65 -12.98
C LEU A 157 -24.73 11.57 -14.09
N GLY A 158 -25.47 12.61 -14.49
CA GLY A 158 -25.07 13.54 -15.55
C GLY A 158 -23.73 14.25 -15.34
N PHE A 159 -23.23 14.30 -14.10
CA PHE A 159 -21.90 14.81 -13.82
C PHE A 159 -20.81 13.93 -14.45
N VAL A 160 -20.99 12.61 -14.54
CA VAL A 160 -20.04 11.71 -15.20
C VAL A 160 -19.96 12.03 -16.68
N GLN A 161 -21.11 12.27 -17.32
CA GLN A 161 -21.17 12.64 -18.74
C GLN A 161 -20.46 13.98 -19.01
N ARG A 162 -20.61 14.97 -18.12
CA ARG A 162 -19.89 16.24 -18.25
C ARG A 162 -18.37 16.11 -18.17
N HIS A 163 -17.88 15.05 -17.54
CA HIS A 163 -16.44 14.76 -17.39
C HIS A 163 -15.99 13.58 -18.28
N ALA A 164 -16.74 13.25 -19.35
CA ALA A 164 -16.46 12.08 -20.18
C ALA A 164 -15.01 12.03 -20.68
N SER A 165 -14.50 13.14 -21.23
CA SER A 165 -13.12 13.22 -21.73
C SER A 165 -12.08 12.92 -20.62
N LEU A 166 -12.30 13.43 -19.39
CA LEU A 166 -11.42 13.14 -18.25
C LEU A 166 -11.52 11.68 -17.81
N VAL A 167 -12.72 11.10 -17.83
CA VAL A 167 -12.93 9.68 -17.48
C VAL A 167 -12.24 8.78 -18.51
N GLU A 168 -12.32 9.08 -19.80
CA GLU A 168 -11.63 8.36 -20.87
C GLU A 168 -10.10 8.45 -20.71
N GLU A 169 -9.58 9.66 -20.51
CA GLU A 169 -8.16 9.92 -20.23
C GLU A 169 -7.67 9.10 -19.03
N LEU A 170 -8.36 9.21 -17.89
CA LEU A 170 -8.00 8.49 -16.67
C LEU A 170 -8.19 6.97 -16.80
N SER A 171 -9.12 6.49 -17.61
CA SER A 171 -9.28 5.07 -17.89
C SER A 171 -8.05 4.50 -18.60
N GLY A 172 -7.49 5.21 -19.56
CA GLY A 172 -6.22 4.86 -20.21
C GLY A 172 -5.07 4.86 -19.22
N VAL A 173 -4.93 5.94 -18.45
CA VAL A 173 -3.92 6.06 -17.40
C VAL A 173 -4.03 4.93 -16.37
N CYS A 174 -5.21 4.62 -15.88
CA CYS A 174 -5.42 3.54 -14.92
C CYS A 174 -5.00 2.18 -15.49
N ARG A 175 -5.36 1.86 -16.73
CA ARG A 175 -4.92 0.64 -17.42
C ARG A 175 -3.40 0.57 -17.53
N MET A 176 -2.76 1.66 -17.94
CA MET A 176 -1.30 1.78 -18.03
C MET A 176 -0.63 1.51 -16.67
N LEU A 177 -1.06 2.19 -15.61
CA LEU A 177 -0.48 2.04 -14.26
C LEU A 177 -0.73 0.63 -13.69
N LYS A 178 -1.93 0.04 -13.88
CA LYS A 178 -2.21 -1.36 -13.50
C LYS A 178 -1.24 -2.32 -14.22
N SER A 179 -1.01 -2.13 -15.52
CA SER A 179 -0.08 -2.97 -16.30
C SER A 179 1.36 -2.85 -15.78
N ILE A 180 1.83 -1.63 -15.48
CA ILE A 180 3.16 -1.41 -14.89
C ILE A 180 3.28 -2.14 -13.54
N MET A 181 2.28 -2.01 -12.67
CA MET A 181 2.26 -2.72 -11.38
C MET A 181 2.30 -4.24 -11.57
N GLN A 182 1.52 -4.79 -12.49
CA GLN A 182 1.50 -6.24 -12.79
C GLN A 182 2.85 -6.75 -13.27
N ILE A 183 3.49 -6.03 -14.21
CA ILE A 183 4.84 -6.39 -14.73
C ILE A 183 5.84 -6.47 -13.58
N VAL A 184 5.88 -5.44 -12.72
CA VAL A 184 6.85 -5.36 -11.64
C VAL A 184 6.54 -6.34 -10.50
N LYS A 185 5.27 -6.58 -10.18
CA LYS A 185 4.88 -7.58 -9.16
C LYS A 185 5.19 -9.00 -9.61
N ALA A 186 5.01 -9.31 -10.90
CA ALA A 186 5.22 -10.66 -11.42
C ALA A 186 6.70 -11.02 -11.61
N GLY A 187 7.53 -10.06 -11.97
CA GLY A 187 8.93 -10.32 -12.37
C GLY A 187 9.98 -9.51 -11.59
N GLY A 188 9.57 -8.80 -10.54
CA GLY A 188 10.45 -7.84 -9.86
C GLY A 188 10.84 -6.66 -10.77
N LEU A 189 11.60 -5.72 -10.24
CA LEU A 189 12.25 -4.66 -11.00
C LEU A 189 13.59 -5.16 -11.53
N SER A 190 13.74 -5.20 -12.83
CA SER A 190 14.96 -5.48 -13.58
C SER A 190 15.05 -4.56 -14.79
N PHE A 191 16.20 -4.51 -15.46
CA PHE A 191 16.30 -3.75 -16.72
C PHE A 191 15.35 -4.27 -17.80
N LYS A 192 14.99 -5.56 -17.75
CA LYS A 192 14.01 -6.16 -18.67
C LYS A 192 12.60 -5.62 -18.37
N THR A 193 12.12 -5.77 -17.13
CA THR A 193 10.78 -5.31 -16.73
C THR A 193 10.64 -3.79 -16.83
N ALA A 194 11.70 -3.03 -16.55
CA ALA A 194 11.74 -1.58 -16.77
C ALA A 194 11.51 -1.20 -18.23
N ARG A 195 12.13 -1.91 -19.18
CA ARG A 195 11.87 -1.72 -20.62
C ARG A 195 10.44 -2.06 -21.02
N GLU A 196 9.87 -3.10 -20.45
CA GLU A 196 8.45 -3.46 -20.65
C GLU A 196 7.51 -2.36 -20.13
N CYS A 197 7.76 -1.83 -18.96
CA CYS A 197 7.01 -0.69 -18.40
C CYS A 197 7.08 0.54 -19.33
N LYS A 198 8.27 0.87 -19.85
CA LYS A 198 8.45 1.97 -20.81
C LYS A 198 7.69 1.74 -22.13
N ARG A 199 7.58 0.49 -22.61
CA ARG A 199 6.75 0.16 -23.78
C ARG A 199 5.27 0.38 -23.52
N VAL A 200 4.76 0.01 -22.32
CA VAL A 200 3.38 0.25 -21.91
C VAL A 200 3.10 1.76 -21.90
N MET A 201 3.97 2.57 -21.30
CA MET A 201 3.85 4.03 -21.29
C MET A 201 3.88 4.63 -22.70
N ALA A 202 4.79 4.19 -23.55
CA ALA A 202 4.89 4.65 -24.95
C ALA A 202 3.64 4.30 -25.76
N LYS A 203 2.97 3.17 -25.48
CA LYS A 203 1.68 2.82 -26.10
C LYS A 203 0.60 3.79 -25.66
N GLU A 204 0.47 4.07 -24.37
CA GLU A 204 -0.53 5.01 -23.86
C GLU A 204 -0.33 6.43 -24.44
N LEU A 205 0.92 6.91 -24.52
CA LEU A 205 1.24 8.21 -25.10
C LEU A 205 0.82 8.34 -26.57
N ARG A 206 0.87 7.27 -27.34
CA ARG A 206 0.40 7.27 -28.74
C ARG A 206 -1.11 7.36 -28.85
N THR A 207 -1.83 6.80 -27.88
CA THR A 207 -3.31 6.79 -27.86
C THR A 207 -3.86 8.05 -27.20
N ASN A 208 -3.17 8.55 -26.16
CA ASN A 208 -3.65 9.61 -25.28
C ASN A 208 -2.46 10.55 -24.93
N GLY A 209 -2.01 11.33 -25.88
CA GLY A 209 -0.82 12.20 -25.75
C GLY A 209 -1.11 13.56 -25.12
N VAL A 210 -2.12 13.71 -24.27
CA VAL A 210 -2.41 14.98 -23.59
C VAL A 210 -1.33 15.35 -22.56
N ARG A 211 -1.19 16.65 -22.27
CA ARG A 211 -0.14 17.17 -21.39
C ARG A 211 0.00 16.41 -20.07
N ARG A 212 -1.11 16.10 -19.41
CA ARG A 212 -1.13 15.39 -18.10
C ARG A 212 -0.57 13.96 -18.21
N VAL A 213 -0.91 13.26 -19.28
CA VAL A 213 -0.39 11.89 -19.52
C VAL A 213 1.10 11.92 -19.84
N VAL A 214 1.57 12.89 -20.63
CA VAL A 214 3.00 13.11 -20.90
C VAL A 214 3.75 13.39 -19.59
N GLU A 215 3.26 14.31 -18.77
CA GLU A 215 3.88 14.62 -17.48
C GLU A 215 3.91 13.41 -16.53
N LEU A 216 2.82 12.63 -16.47
CA LEU A 216 2.76 11.44 -15.62
C LEU A 216 3.75 10.37 -16.07
N THR A 217 3.79 10.07 -17.36
CA THR A 217 4.73 9.05 -17.92
C THR A 217 6.18 9.46 -17.73
N ASP A 218 6.51 10.73 -17.86
CA ASP A 218 7.84 11.24 -17.59
C ASP A 218 8.23 11.10 -16.10
N ARG A 219 7.33 11.40 -15.17
CA ARG A 219 7.54 11.18 -13.73
C ARG A 219 7.74 9.70 -13.38
N VAL A 220 6.91 8.82 -13.95
CA VAL A 220 7.02 7.36 -13.73
C VAL A 220 8.31 6.82 -14.35
N THR A 221 8.70 7.28 -15.53
CA THR A 221 9.97 6.90 -16.17
C THR A 221 11.17 7.27 -15.28
N ARG A 222 11.22 8.51 -14.79
CA ARG A 222 12.29 8.96 -13.87
C ARG A 222 12.33 8.15 -12.58
N TYR A 223 11.17 7.75 -12.05
CA TYR A 223 11.10 6.87 -10.90
C TYR A 223 11.71 5.50 -11.23
N ILE A 224 11.25 4.83 -12.28
CA ILE A 224 11.78 3.52 -12.71
C ILE A 224 13.28 3.57 -12.95
N ASP A 225 13.77 4.61 -13.64
CA ASP A 225 15.20 4.77 -13.92
C ASP A 225 16.02 4.97 -12.65
N ARG A 226 15.48 5.67 -11.67
CA ARG A 226 16.12 5.83 -10.36
C ARG A 226 16.21 4.49 -9.62
N GLU A 227 15.12 3.72 -9.59
CA GLU A 227 15.11 2.42 -8.93
C GLU A 227 16.05 1.41 -9.64
N CYS A 228 16.13 1.45 -10.97
CA CYS A 228 17.07 0.62 -11.72
C CYS A 228 18.55 0.89 -11.39
N ARG A 229 18.91 2.13 -11.01
CA ARG A 229 20.29 2.45 -10.59
C ARG A 229 20.69 1.81 -9.25
N LEU A 230 19.72 1.30 -8.50
CA LEU A 230 19.95 0.61 -7.23
C LEU A 230 20.19 -0.90 -7.43
N LEU A 231 20.00 -1.43 -8.64
CA LEU A 231 20.31 -2.82 -8.96
C LEU A 231 21.82 -3.05 -8.95
N GLU A 232 22.27 -4.18 -8.40
CA GLU A 232 23.71 -4.51 -8.32
C GLU A 232 24.31 -4.92 -9.66
N SER A 233 23.50 -5.44 -10.58
CA SER A 233 23.96 -5.94 -11.88
C SER A 233 22.79 -5.97 -12.87
N ASP A 234 23.14 -6.14 -14.15
CA ASP A 234 22.15 -6.26 -15.25
C ASP A 234 21.24 -7.49 -15.12
N LYS A 235 21.65 -8.49 -14.34
CA LYS A 235 20.88 -9.72 -14.08
C LYS A 235 20.04 -9.63 -12.81
N ALA A 236 20.24 -8.59 -11.99
CA ALA A 236 19.51 -8.44 -10.74
C ALA A 236 18.03 -8.17 -11.00
N SER A 237 17.20 -8.71 -10.11
CA SER A 237 15.77 -8.41 -10.04
C SER A 237 15.40 -8.20 -8.59
N HIS A 238 14.79 -7.04 -8.27
CA HIS A 238 14.40 -6.67 -6.91
C HIS A 238 12.89 -6.58 -6.78
N ASN A 239 12.34 -7.12 -5.70
CA ASN A 239 10.94 -6.90 -5.35
C ASN A 239 10.77 -5.48 -4.80
N ILE A 240 9.98 -4.65 -5.50
CA ILE A 240 9.72 -3.26 -5.12
C ILE A 240 8.23 -2.98 -4.86
N SER A 241 7.46 -4.00 -4.48
CA SER A 241 6.09 -3.87 -3.99
C SER A 241 6.00 -4.24 -2.51
N SER A 242 5.43 -3.38 -1.70
CA SER A 242 5.19 -3.60 -0.26
C SER A 242 3.80 -4.16 0.05
N ASP A 243 3.06 -4.66 -0.94
CA ASP A 243 1.70 -5.19 -0.77
C ASP A 243 1.61 -6.26 0.32
N ILE A 244 2.67 -7.06 0.48
CA ILE A 244 2.70 -8.12 1.49
C ILE A 244 2.66 -7.55 2.92
N ILE A 245 3.35 -6.45 3.18
CA ILE A 245 3.31 -5.74 4.46
C ILE A 245 1.91 -5.16 4.71
N GLU A 246 1.28 -4.59 3.67
CA GLU A 246 -0.09 -4.09 3.76
C GLU A 246 -1.09 -5.21 4.04
N SER A 247 -0.89 -6.38 3.42
CA SER A 247 -1.69 -7.57 3.66
C SER A 247 -1.57 -8.06 5.10
N VAL A 248 -0.35 -8.16 5.65
CA VAL A 248 -0.11 -8.51 7.07
C VAL A 248 -0.79 -7.50 8.01
N PHE A 249 -0.66 -6.20 7.75
CA PHE A 249 -1.38 -5.19 8.51
C PHE A 249 -2.89 -5.28 8.34
N GLY A 250 -3.39 -5.67 7.18
CA GLY A 250 -4.80 -5.92 6.91
C GLY A 250 -5.36 -7.04 7.79
N LEU A 251 -4.64 -8.16 7.90
CA LEU A 251 -4.97 -9.27 8.78
C LEU A 251 -5.00 -8.86 10.25
N TYR A 252 -4.02 -8.07 10.70
CA TYR A 252 -4.01 -7.51 12.06
C TYR A 252 -5.21 -6.60 12.31
N LYS A 253 -5.47 -5.65 11.39
CA LYS A 253 -6.59 -4.72 11.51
C LYS A 253 -7.94 -5.42 11.55
N GLY A 254 -8.12 -6.50 10.78
CA GLY A 254 -9.35 -7.30 10.76
C GLY A 254 -9.62 -8.06 12.06
N ARG A 255 -8.58 -8.33 12.85
CA ARG A 255 -8.69 -9.01 14.15
C ARG A 255 -8.77 -8.06 15.34
N ARG A 256 -8.42 -6.80 15.13
CA ARG A 256 -8.47 -5.78 16.17
C ARG A 256 -9.91 -5.36 16.43
N SER A 257 -10.22 -4.97 17.66
CA SER A 257 -11.49 -4.31 17.98
C SER A 257 -11.77 -3.14 17.03
N ALA A 258 -13.00 -3.05 16.54
CA ALA A 258 -13.47 -1.92 15.73
C ALA A 258 -13.43 -0.60 16.51
N ASN A 259 -13.47 -0.66 17.85
CA ASN A 259 -13.40 0.51 18.71
C ASN A 259 -11.99 1.11 18.70
N LYS A 260 -11.85 2.28 18.06
CA LYS A 260 -10.60 3.04 17.96
C LYS A 260 -10.00 3.45 19.31
N MET A 261 -10.81 3.45 20.36
CA MET A 261 -10.38 3.82 21.72
C MET A 261 -9.49 2.76 22.39
N HIS A 262 -9.50 1.52 21.90
CA HIS A 262 -8.66 0.45 22.47
C HIS A 262 -7.17 0.55 22.10
N GLY A 263 -6.84 1.31 21.04
CA GLY A 263 -5.44 1.46 20.58
C GLY A 263 -4.81 0.17 20.07
N ILE A 264 -3.52 0.03 20.25
CA ILE A 264 -2.74 -1.18 19.97
C ILE A 264 -2.78 -2.07 21.22
N THR A 265 -2.90 -3.38 21.04
CA THR A 265 -2.97 -4.36 22.15
C THR A 265 -1.88 -5.43 21.95
N SER A 266 -1.72 -6.32 22.93
CA SER A 266 -0.82 -7.50 22.84
C SER A 266 -1.15 -8.43 21.64
N LEU A 267 -2.30 -8.26 20.97
CA LEU A 267 -2.58 -8.89 19.69
C LEU A 267 -1.47 -8.64 18.64
N ALA A 268 -0.70 -7.55 18.79
CA ALA A 268 0.46 -7.28 17.93
C ALA A 268 1.48 -8.44 17.95
N LEU A 269 1.63 -9.14 19.05
CA LEU A 269 2.50 -10.32 19.18
C LEU A 269 2.06 -11.52 18.32
N THR A 270 0.85 -11.50 17.77
CA THR A 270 0.39 -12.54 16.84
C THR A 270 0.77 -12.28 15.39
N ILE A 271 1.30 -11.10 15.07
CA ILE A 271 1.67 -10.73 13.69
C ILE A 271 2.71 -11.69 13.09
N PRO A 272 3.74 -12.13 13.82
CA PRO A 272 4.70 -13.11 13.31
C PRO A 272 4.09 -14.43 12.82
N LEU A 273 2.88 -14.76 13.27
CA LEU A 273 2.18 -15.98 12.87
C LEU A 273 1.35 -15.80 11.58
N PHE A 274 1.14 -14.58 11.09
CA PHE A 274 0.27 -14.32 9.95
C PHE A 274 0.82 -14.84 8.62
N PRO A 275 2.12 -14.79 8.31
CA PRO A 275 2.69 -15.39 7.11
C PRO A 275 2.39 -16.88 7.00
N TYR A 276 2.36 -17.60 8.12
CA TYR A 276 2.16 -19.06 8.16
C TYR A 276 0.69 -19.48 8.12
N LYS A 277 -0.27 -18.56 8.21
CA LYS A 277 -1.69 -18.90 8.38
C LYS A 277 -2.30 -19.67 7.21
N SER A 278 -1.82 -19.43 6.00
CA SER A 278 -2.30 -20.08 4.77
C SER A 278 -1.60 -21.41 4.46
N ASP A 279 -0.49 -21.68 5.14
CA ASP A 279 0.32 -22.89 4.91
C ASP A 279 0.25 -23.82 6.12
N ARG A 280 -0.59 -24.89 5.99
CA ARG A 280 -0.69 -25.92 7.02
C ARG A 280 0.63 -26.68 7.23
N GLN A 281 1.47 -26.81 6.20
CA GLN A 281 2.76 -27.50 6.32
C GLN A 281 3.75 -26.65 7.11
N ALA A 282 3.77 -25.33 6.92
CA ALA A 282 4.61 -24.42 7.68
C ALA A 282 4.29 -24.45 9.19
N TRP A 283 3.02 -24.64 9.58
CA TRP A 283 2.64 -24.83 10.98
C TRP A 283 3.26 -26.07 11.62
N ASN A 284 3.47 -27.12 10.85
CA ASN A 284 4.08 -28.36 11.34
C ASN A 284 5.57 -28.19 11.70
N HIS A 285 6.24 -27.19 11.15
CA HIS A 285 7.64 -26.85 11.45
C HIS A 285 7.77 -25.91 12.65
N ILE A 286 6.69 -25.25 13.09
CA ILE A 286 6.71 -24.41 14.29
C ILE A 286 6.52 -25.31 15.52
N SER A 287 7.60 -25.52 16.26
CA SER A 287 7.50 -26.17 17.55
C SER A 287 6.83 -25.25 18.58
N LEU A 288 5.50 -25.34 18.66
CA LEU A 288 4.73 -24.61 19.69
C LEU A 288 5.25 -24.95 21.10
N ARG A 289 5.67 -26.20 21.32
CA ARG A 289 6.27 -26.61 22.59
C ARG A 289 7.54 -25.84 22.89
N HIS A 290 8.41 -25.62 21.90
CA HIS A 290 9.63 -24.83 22.06
C HIS A 290 9.32 -23.35 22.33
N LEU A 291 8.36 -22.78 21.61
CA LEU A 291 7.91 -21.39 21.84
C LEU A 291 7.36 -21.21 23.25
N TYR A 292 6.48 -22.12 23.72
CA TYR A 292 5.88 -22.02 25.05
C TYR A 292 6.84 -22.38 26.19
N SER A 293 7.87 -23.18 25.94
CA SER A 293 8.89 -23.46 26.96
C SER A 293 9.84 -22.29 27.22
N ASN A 294 9.98 -21.38 26.25
CA ASN A 294 10.91 -20.26 26.32
C ASN A 294 10.22 -18.90 26.55
N THR A 295 8.88 -18.86 26.67
CA THR A 295 8.14 -17.62 26.88
C THR A 295 7.09 -17.81 27.97
N THR A 296 7.21 -17.03 29.05
CA THR A 296 6.24 -17.07 30.16
C THR A 296 5.17 -15.99 29.99
N ILE A 297 4.06 -16.15 30.74
CA ILE A 297 3.03 -15.09 30.84
C ILE A 297 3.64 -13.78 31.39
N ASN A 298 4.63 -13.88 32.26
CA ASN A 298 5.28 -12.70 32.83
C ASN A 298 6.11 -11.97 31.77
N ASP A 299 6.77 -12.68 30.85
CA ASP A 299 7.51 -12.05 29.74
C ASP A 299 6.53 -11.29 28.83
N VAL A 300 5.37 -11.86 28.52
CA VAL A 300 4.31 -11.19 27.75
C VAL A 300 3.76 -9.95 28.48
N ARG A 301 3.60 -10.04 29.82
CA ARG A 301 3.15 -8.89 30.64
C ARG A 301 4.20 -7.79 30.69
N ALA A 302 5.47 -8.16 30.88
CA ALA A 302 6.59 -7.21 30.86
C ALA A 302 6.68 -6.52 29.51
N TRP A 303 6.70 -7.30 28.41
CA TRP A 303 6.71 -6.73 27.06
C TRP A 303 5.55 -5.78 26.82
N LYS A 304 4.33 -6.16 27.26
CA LYS A 304 3.14 -5.29 27.13
C LYS A 304 3.34 -3.98 27.88
N LYS A 305 3.85 -4.01 29.09
CA LYS A 305 4.09 -2.82 29.92
C LYS A 305 5.10 -1.88 29.26
N ASP A 306 6.16 -2.44 28.69
CA ASP A 306 7.29 -1.67 28.16
C ASP A 306 7.02 -1.13 26.74
N ASN A 307 6.22 -1.83 25.93
CA ASN A 307 6.07 -1.55 24.52
C ASN A 307 4.69 -1.01 24.10
N ILE A 308 3.60 -1.36 24.80
CA ILE A 308 2.27 -0.93 24.40
C ILE A 308 1.92 0.42 25.00
N PRO A 309 1.75 1.47 24.17
CA PRO A 309 1.37 2.80 24.68
C PRO A 309 -0.03 2.77 25.31
N ALA A 310 -0.27 3.64 26.30
CA ALA A 310 -1.58 3.83 26.89
C ALA A 310 -2.65 4.06 25.79
N SER A 311 -3.80 3.39 25.95
CA SER A 311 -4.89 3.49 24.98
C SER A 311 -5.47 4.91 24.97
N PRO A 312 -6.08 5.35 23.85
CA PRO A 312 -6.81 6.62 23.83
C PRO A 312 -7.89 6.72 24.93
N TYR A 313 -8.47 5.58 25.29
CA TYR A 313 -9.42 5.51 26.40
C TYR A 313 -8.75 5.81 27.74
N SER A 314 -7.63 5.14 28.07
CA SER A 314 -6.88 5.37 29.31
C SER A 314 -6.43 6.82 29.45
N ILE A 315 -5.88 7.39 28.37
CA ILE A 315 -5.45 8.80 28.33
C ILE A 315 -6.63 9.75 28.61
N ARG A 316 -7.83 9.42 28.10
CA ARG A 316 -9.03 10.21 28.33
C ARG A 316 -9.50 10.13 29.78
N GLN A 317 -9.46 8.95 30.39
CA GLN A 317 -9.80 8.75 31.80
C GLN A 317 -8.86 9.49 32.73
N GLU A 318 -7.55 9.43 32.49
CA GLU A 318 -6.56 10.18 33.25
C GLU A 318 -6.81 11.69 33.20
N LYS A 319 -7.17 12.24 32.03
CA LYS A 319 -7.50 13.66 31.85
C LYS A 319 -8.80 14.08 32.53
N LEU A 320 -9.73 13.16 32.77
CA LEU A 320 -10.99 13.45 33.45
C LEU A 320 -10.86 13.32 34.98
N ALA A 321 -9.81 12.60 35.43
CA ALA A 321 -9.54 12.40 36.85
C ALA A 321 -8.54 13.46 37.43
N SER A 322 -7.88 14.23 36.56
CA SER A 322 -7.04 15.37 36.91
C SER A 322 -7.82 16.68 36.87
#